data_584160fb6b5798fc452165c49eec11f0
#
_entry.id   584160fb6b5798fc452165c49eec11f0
#
_cell.length_a   1.000
_cell.length_b   1.000
_cell.length_c   1.000
_cell.angle_alpha   90.00
_cell.angle_beta   90.00
_cell.angle_gamma   90.00
#
_symmetry.space_group_name_H-M   'P 1'
#
loop_
_entity.id
_entity.type
_entity.pdbx_description
1 polymer ?
#
loop_
_entity_poly.entity_id
_entity_poly.type
_entity_poly.pdbx_seq_one_letter_code
_entity_poly.pdbx_strand_id
1 'polypeptide(L)'
;MNDKLMQSQKRLHDSLFELYMQGGLELYLAGTRGLKRELIIRLETSALTPEKGEIIHYYAVNRWDDEDVFDEYARPQHPLSPEADRILGFTNDQLANCQTTDQVLGNFLHFIEG
;
A
#
# COMPACT_ATOMS: atom_id res chain seq x y z
N MET A 1 -5.74 11.59 -20.07
CA MET A 1 -5.37 11.63 -18.68
C MET A 1 -4.01 12.28 -18.52
N ASN A 2 -3.92 13.23 -17.69
CA ASN A 2 -2.73 14.04 -17.74
C ASN A 2 -1.64 13.48 -16.84
N ASP A 3 -0.41 13.75 -17.26
CA ASP A 3 0.78 13.28 -16.60
C ASP A 3 0.93 13.79 -15.16
N LYS A 4 0.31 14.92 -14.85
CA LYS A 4 0.36 15.48 -13.50
C LYS A 4 -0.32 14.58 -12.46
N LEU A 5 -1.46 13.97 -12.83
CA LEU A 5 -2.17 13.07 -11.93
C LEU A 5 -1.36 11.80 -11.66
N MET A 6 -0.76 11.24 -12.71
CA MET A 6 0.10 10.07 -12.58
C MET A 6 1.33 10.37 -11.74
N GLN A 7 1.96 11.53 -11.95
CA GLN A 7 3.11 11.96 -11.16
C GLN A 7 2.76 12.18 -9.69
N SER A 8 1.58 12.74 -9.42
CA SER A 8 1.11 12.95 -8.05
C SER A 8 0.88 11.62 -7.33
N GLN A 9 0.30 10.64 -8.01
CA GLN A 9 0.10 9.31 -7.46
C GLN A 9 1.43 8.61 -7.19
N LYS A 10 2.39 8.74 -8.09
CA LYS A 10 3.72 8.17 -7.88
C LYS A 10 4.42 8.80 -6.67
N ARG A 11 4.31 10.10 -6.50
CA ARG A 11 4.88 10.77 -5.32
C ARG A 11 4.23 10.29 -4.03
N LEU A 12 2.91 10.12 -4.03
CA LEU A 12 2.19 9.59 -2.87
C LEU A 12 2.64 8.17 -2.55
N HIS A 13 2.76 7.33 -3.57
CA HIS A 13 3.25 5.97 -3.43
C HIS A 13 4.65 5.96 -2.81
N ASP A 14 5.57 6.73 -3.37
CA ASP A 14 6.95 6.75 -2.91
C ASP A 14 7.08 7.32 -1.50
N SER A 15 6.28 8.35 -1.18
CA SER A 15 6.25 8.92 0.16
C SER A 15 5.73 7.92 1.19
N LEU A 16 4.67 7.21 0.88
CA LEU A 16 4.13 6.18 1.75
C LEU A 16 5.14 5.05 1.96
N PHE A 17 5.81 4.64 0.88
CA PHE A 17 6.86 3.62 0.91
C PHE A 17 7.98 4.03 1.88
N GLU A 18 8.50 5.25 1.73
CA GLU A 18 9.59 5.75 2.56
C GLU A 18 9.20 5.89 4.02
N LEU A 19 8.02 6.41 4.29
CA LEU A 19 7.52 6.55 5.66
C LEU A 19 7.43 5.19 6.36
N TYR A 20 6.93 4.20 5.66
CA TYR A 20 6.83 2.86 6.23
C TYR A 20 8.21 2.26 6.52
N MET A 21 9.16 2.44 5.61
CA MET A 21 10.51 1.89 5.76
C MET A 21 11.28 2.56 6.91
N GLN A 22 10.90 3.77 7.31
CA GLN A 22 11.54 4.49 8.40
C GLN A 22 11.12 4.00 9.80
N GLY A 23 10.08 3.21 9.92
CA GLY A 23 9.71 2.71 11.24
C GLY A 23 8.26 2.28 11.38
N GLY A 24 7.60 2.03 10.28
CA GLY A 24 6.19 1.65 10.27
C GLY A 24 5.30 2.88 10.32
N LEU A 25 4.00 2.64 10.27
CA LEU A 25 3.06 3.74 10.17
C LEU A 25 1.81 3.44 10.98
N GLU A 26 1.52 4.35 11.92
CA GLU A 26 0.26 4.35 12.65
C GLU A 26 -0.41 5.70 12.40
N LEU A 27 -1.66 5.67 12.00
CA LEU A 27 -2.44 6.87 11.75
C LEU A 27 -3.60 6.96 12.74
N TYR A 28 -3.68 8.09 13.41
CA TYR A 28 -4.83 8.44 14.23
C TYR A 28 -5.69 9.41 13.43
N LEU A 29 -6.92 8.99 13.15
CA LEU A 29 -7.85 9.79 12.38
C LEU A 29 -9.07 10.10 13.23
N ALA A 30 -9.36 11.39 13.37
CA ALA A 30 -10.67 11.84 13.85
C ALA A 30 -11.58 11.76 12.62
N GLY A 31 -12.38 10.72 12.55
CA GLY A 31 -13.22 10.49 11.39
C GLY A 31 -14.25 11.57 11.17
N THR A 32 -14.61 11.79 9.90
CA THR A 32 -15.67 12.70 9.50
C THR A 32 -17.02 12.33 10.08
N ARG A 33 -17.17 11.10 10.58
CA ARG A 33 -18.39 10.60 11.22
C ARG A 33 -18.36 10.68 12.75
N GLY A 34 -17.38 11.40 13.30
CA GLY A 34 -17.21 11.50 14.75
C GLY A 34 -16.64 10.25 15.42
N LEU A 35 -16.30 9.23 14.64
CA LEU A 35 -15.70 8.00 15.14
C LEU A 35 -14.18 8.12 15.10
N LYS A 36 -13.54 7.76 16.20
CA LYS A 36 -12.09 7.71 16.26
C LYS A 36 -11.60 6.45 15.57
N ARG A 37 -10.62 6.59 14.70
CA ARG A 37 -9.95 5.48 14.05
C ARG A 37 -8.45 5.58 14.31
N GLU A 38 -7.87 4.48 14.75
CA GLU A 38 -6.42 4.35 14.82
C GLU A 38 -6.04 3.23 13.87
N LEU A 39 -5.48 3.58 12.73
CA LEU A 39 -5.09 2.61 11.73
C LEU A 39 -3.66 2.16 11.93
N ILE A 40 -3.49 0.86 12.01
CA ILE A 40 -2.16 0.23 11.99
C ILE A 40 -1.94 -0.21 10.56
N ILE A 41 -0.89 0.33 9.94
CA ILE A 41 -0.61 0.10 8.53
C ILE A 41 0.61 -0.79 8.40
N ARG A 42 0.49 -1.81 7.54
CA ARG A 42 1.58 -2.70 7.17
C ARG A 42 1.66 -2.77 5.65
N LEU A 43 2.85 -2.60 5.14
CA LEU A 43 3.09 -2.66 3.70
C LEU A 43 4.14 -3.73 3.42
N GLU A 44 3.99 -4.40 2.29
CA GLU A 44 5.04 -5.25 1.75
C GLU A 44 5.48 -4.67 0.43
N THR A 45 6.78 -4.61 0.23
CA THR A 45 7.38 -3.97 -0.93
C THR A 45 8.27 -4.95 -1.67
N SER A 46 8.43 -4.74 -2.97
CA SER A 46 9.25 -5.62 -3.81
C SER A 46 10.74 -5.32 -3.72
N ALA A 47 11.13 -4.22 -3.09
CA ALA A 47 12.53 -3.85 -2.85
C ALA A 47 12.60 -2.93 -1.63
N LEU A 48 13.80 -2.49 -1.27
CA LEU A 48 14.02 -1.67 -0.07
C LEU A 48 13.84 -0.17 -0.31
N THR A 49 13.80 0.25 -1.57
CA THR A 49 13.62 1.66 -1.92
C THR A 49 12.61 1.80 -3.04
N PRO A 50 11.90 2.96 -3.11
CA PRO A 50 10.90 3.15 -4.17
C PRO A 50 11.50 3.28 -5.56
N GLU A 51 12.80 3.58 -5.69
CA GLU A 51 13.49 3.61 -6.97
C GLU A 51 13.66 2.22 -7.56
N LYS A 52 13.72 1.20 -6.70
CA LYS A 52 13.97 -0.19 -7.11
C LYS A 52 12.76 -1.08 -7.03
N GLY A 53 11.70 -0.63 -6.36
CA GLY A 53 10.53 -1.47 -6.16
C GLY A 53 9.25 -0.69 -5.96
N GLU A 54 8.23 -1.45 -5.61
CA GLU A 54 6.86 -0.94 -5.47
C GLU A 54 6.20 -1.59 -4.25
N ILE A 55 5.17 -0.94 -3.74
CA ILE A 55 4.32 -1.54 -2.72
C ILE A 55 3.45 -2.59 -3.40
N ILE A 56 3.48 -3.81 -2.92
CA ILE A 56 2.75 -4.94 -3.48
C ILE A 56 1.67 -5.49 -2.55
N HIS A 57 1.65 -5.08 -1.30
CA HIS A 57 0.62 -5.45 -0.34
C HIS A 57 0.31 -4.25 0.53
N TYR A 58 -0.96 -3.85 0.54
CA TYR A 58 -1.48 -2.77 1.35
C TYR A 58 -2.39 -3.36 2.41
N TYR A 59 -2.06 -3.14 3.68
CA TYR A 59 -2.85 -3.63 4.80
C TYR A 59 -3.02 -2.50 5.82
N ALA A 60 -4.23 -2.31 6.29
CA ALA A 60 -4.51 -1.40 7.39
C ALA A 60 -5.69 -1.95 8.19
N VAL A 61 -5.60 -1.86 9.50
CA VAL A 61 -6.69 -2.29 10.37
C VAL A 61 -6.89 -1.25 11.47
N ASN A 62 -8.14 -0.97 11.78
CA ASN A 62 -8.48 -0.13 12.92
C ASN A 62 -8.22 -0.91 14.21
N ARG A 63 -7.40 -0.33 15.09
CA ARG A 63 -7.04 -0.95 16.37
C ARG A 63 -8.26 -1.36 17.19
N TRP A 64 -9.35 -0.60 17.08
CA TRP A 64 -10.55 -0.76 17.91
C TRP A 64 -11.66 -1.55 17.23
N ASP A 65 -11.49 -1.89 15.96
CA ASP A 65 -12.50 -2.58 15.16
C ASP A 65 -11.82 -3.37 14.04
N ASP A 66 -11.65 -4.66 14.27
CA ASP A 66 -10.95 -5.53 13.32
C ASP A 66 -11.76 -5.82 12.04
N GLU A 67 -13.03 -5.44 12.00
CA GLU A 67 -13.82 -5.48 10.77
C GLU A 67 -13.57 -4.26 9.87
N ASP A 68 -13.05 -3.16 10.44
CA ASP A 68 -12.63 -1.98 9.69
C ASP A 68 -11.19 -2.21 9.22
N VAL A 69 -11.06 -2.92 8.12
CA VAL A 69 -9.78 -3.45 7.62
C VAL A 69 -9.70 -3.31 6.11
N PHE A 70 -8.50 -3.01 5.64
CA PHE A 70 -8.14 -3.04 4.22
C PHE A 70 -6.99 -4.03 4.04
N ASP A 71 -7.11 -4.93 3.09
CA ASP A 71 -6.12 -5.96 2.84
C ASP A 71 -6.14 -6.32 1.36
N GLU A 72 -5.27 -5.72 0.59
CA GLU A 72 -5.20 -5.95 -0.85
C GLU A 72 -3.77 -6.06 -1.34
N TYR A 73 -3.55 -7.04 -2.21
CA TYR A 73 -2.31 -7.19 -2.96
C TYR A 73 -2.39 -6.40 -4.26
N ALA A 74 -1.24 -5.98 -4.76
CA ALA A 74 -1.15 -5.17 -5.96
C ALA A 74 -0.18 -5.81 -6.95
N ARG A 75 -0.53 -5.69 -8.24
CA ARG A 75 0.35 -6.12 -9.32
C ARG A 75 1.39 -5.03 -9.57
N PRO A 76 2.69 -5.36 -9.42
CA PRO A 76 3.73 -4.38 -9.69
C PRO A 76 3.90 -4.16 -11.19
N GLN A 77 4.40 -2.99 -11.57
CA GLN A 77 4.75 -2.70 -12.97
C GLN A 77 5.92 -3.56 -13.44
N HIS A 78 6.83 -3.87 -12.53
CA HIS A 78 7.98 -4.70 -12.82
C HIS A 78 7.85 -6.02 -12.08
N PRO A 79 8.08 -7.16 -12.73
CA PRO A 79 7.98 -8.46 -12.07
C PRO A 79 8.93 -8.55 -10.88
N LEU A 80 8.52 -9.32 -9.88
CA LEU A 80 9.38 -9.60 -8.72
C LEU A 80 10.63 -10.34 -9.19
N SER A 81 11.78 -9.98 -8.60
CA SER A 81 12.99 -10.76 -8.78
C SER A 81 12.83 -12.13 -8.12
N PRO A 82 13.58 -13.16 -8.58
CA PRO A 82 13.53 -14.45 -7.89
C PRO A 82 13.85 -14.39 -6.41
N GLU A 83 14.72 -13.47 -6.02
CA GLU A 83 15.06 -13.25 -4.62
C GLU A 83 13.89 -12.65 -3.83
N ALA A 84 13.23 -11.65 -4.37
CA ALA A 84 12.05 -11.04 -3.74
C ALA A 84 10.91 -12.05 -3.62
N ASP A 85 10.68 -12.85 -4.64
CA ASP A 85 9.69 -13.91 -4.66
C ASP A 85 9.93 -14.88 -3.49
N ARG A 86 11.16 -15.32 -3.30
CA ARG A 86 11.52 -16.25 -2.24
C ARG A 86 11.33 -15.64 -0.85
N ILE A 87 11.66 -14.35 -0.67
CA ILE A 87 11.56 -13.66 0.61
C ILE A 87 10.11 -13.37 0.98
N LEU A 88 9.33 -12.92 0.00
CA LEU A 88 7.94 -12.50 0.23
C LEU A 88 6.95 -13.64 0.30
N GLY A 89 7.28 -14.79 -0.27
CA GLY A 89 6.42 -15.96 -0.23
C GLY A 89 5.27 -15.95 -1.22
N PHE A 90 5.26 -15.03 -2.20
CA PHE A 90 4.30 -15.08 -3.30
C PHE A 90 5.00 -14.88 -4.63
N THR A 91 4.33 -15.37 -5.68
CA THR A 91 4.88 -15.39 -7.03
C THR A 91 4.29 -14.30 -7.90
N ASN A 92 4.97 -14.02 -9.01
CA ASN A 92 4.44 -13.12 -10.03
C ASN A 92 3.08 -13.59 -10.55
N ASP A 93 2.87 -14.90 -10.65
CA ASP A 93 1.59 -15.46 -11.10
C ASP A 93 0.45 -15.12 -10.14
N GLN A 94 0.72 -15.16 -8.84
CA GLN A 94 -0.27 -14.79 -7.84
C GLN A 94 -0.65 -13.32 -7.91
N LEU A 95 0.30 -12.46 -8.25
CA LEU A 95 0.08 -11.02 -8.35
C LEU A 95 -0.46 -10.59 -9.72
N ALA A 96 -0.34 -11.43 -10.74
CA ALA A 96 -0.70 -11.08 -12.12
C ALA A 96 -2.16 -10.70 -12.29
N ASN A 97 -3.05 -11.25 -11.48
CA ASN A 97 -4.48 -11.00 -11.55
C ASN A 97 -4.94 -9.88 -10.60
N CYS A 98 -4.03 -9.30 -9.84
CA CYS A 98 -4.35 -8.20 -8.95
C CYS A 98 -4.46 -6.88 -9.73
N GLN A 99 -5.14 -5.91 -9.14
CA GLN A 99 -5.12 -4.55 -9.66
C GLN A 99 -3.71 -3.98 -9.56
N THR A 100 -3.42 -2.96 -10.36
CA THR A 100 -2.12 -2.30 -10.32
C THR A 100 -1.91 -1.60 -8.98
N THR A 101 -0.66 -1.34 -8.62
CA THR A 101 -0.36 -0.63 -7.38
C THR A 101 -0.99 0.77 -7.35
N ASP A 102 -1.11 1.44 -8.49
CA ASP A 102 -1.78 2.74 -8.56
C ASP A 102 -3.27 2.65 -8.18
N GLN A 103 -3.94 1.61 -8.67
CA GLN A 103 -5.35 1.38 -8.36
C GLN A 103 -5.56 1.01 -6.89
N VAL A 104 -4.72 0.13 -6.36
CA VAL A 104 -4.81 -0.29 -4.97
C VAL A 104 -4.48 0.87 -4.04
N LEU A 105 -3.49 1.69 -4.38
CA LEU A 105 -3.17 2.90 -3.62
C LEU A 105 -4.37 3.84 -3.55
N GLY A 106 -5.06 4.06 -4.67
CA GLY A 106 -6.27 4.88 -4.69
C GLY A 106 -7.35 4.34 -3.77
N ASN A 107 -7.58 3.04 -3.81
CA ASN A 107 -8.54 2.38 -2.91
C ASN A 107 -8.12 2.49 -1.44
N PHE A 108 -6.83 2.35 -1.18
CA PHE A 108 -6.26 2.46 0.16
C PHE A 108 -6.44 3.87 0.74
N LEU A 109 -6.18 4.90 -0.06
CA LEU A 109 -6.37 6.28 0.36
C LEU A 109 -7.85 6.57 0.64
N HIS A 110 -8.74 6.02 -0.17
CA HIS A 110 -10.18 6.14 0.04
C HIS A 110 -10.60 5.46 1.36
N PHE A 111 -10.04 4.30 1.64
CA PHE A 111 -10.29 3.60 2.91
C PHE A 111 -9.83 4.45 4.11
N ILE A 112 -8.66 5.08 4.01
CA ILE A 112 -8.11 5.93 5.08
C ILE A 112 -9.02 7.12 5.36
N GLU A 113 -9.57 7.72 4.31
CA GLU A 113 -10.48 8.85 4.46
C GLU A 113 -11.77 8.48 5.19
N GLY A 114 -12.16 7.25 5.16
CA GLY A 114 -13.37 6.77 5.80
C GLY A 114 -14.56 6.91 4.89
#